data_0f5d716f8f2f746e11c13deb1773a17c
#
_entry.id   0f5d716f8f2f746e11c13deb1773a17c
#
_cell.length_a   1.000
_cell.length_b   1.000
_cell.length_c   1.000
_cell.angle_alpha   90.00
_cell.angle_beta   90.00
_cell.angle_gamma   90.00
#
_symmetry.space_group_name_H-M   'P 1'
#
loop_
_entity.id
_entity.type
_entity.pdbx_description
1 polymer ?
#
loop_
_entity_poly.entity_id
_entity_poly.type
_entity_poly.pdbx_seq_one_letter_code
_entity_poly.pdbx_strand_id
1 'polypeptide(L)'
;AEQETGSIAIAGFAIGLNSLAGSLTAGLRGSVMDKFGQKWPIRILVPMYSALILLLNTMETRTSILITAFVLGITAPPINLSVRPLWKDIVPDSYLRSAYAFDSSMMSSTSVIGPVVITALSLSSRPGLGLGTIAALMFAGGIALSLTPASRDWVPEKKSKGQQRLWRDRAIQLLMFEGCFIGFGWGVFDVAVPAFATQEGVQHRVAWIFAAFGIATVIGGLLGGLVSKKLAPLSAMRNAYVVWFITCIPIAFTYPDWTMALVGTFIGLMGGAVQVFYFEVLEAVRPQGSQTSSLGWIWSVEGSFMAVGAATGGWISEHYSPQFGLGLLPLMLLCGLLILTLGKKRLAAANDVPTEEEDLQAIKNISNEV
;
A
#
# COMPACT_ATOMS: atom_id res chain seq x y z
N ALA A 1 3.06 12.68 -21.22
CA ALA A 1 2.94 11.59 -22.21
C ALA A 1 1.77 11.85 -23.18
N GLU A 2 0.55 12.02 -22.65
CA GLU A 2 -0.64 12.28 -23.50
C GLU A 2 -0.48 13.56 -24.33
N GLN A 3 -0.04 14.66 -23.71
CA GLN A 3 0.18 15.94 -24.39
C GLN A 3 1.28 15.88 -25.45
N GLU A 4 2.33 15.08 -25.21
CA GLU A 4 3.47 14.96 -26.14
C GLU A 4 3.20 13.95 -27.27
N THR A 5 2.50 12.86 -26.96
CA THR A 5 2.25 11.78 -27.93
C THR A 5 0.87 11.81 -28.58
N GLY A 6 -0.05 12.62 -28.06
CA GLY A 6 -1.46 12.66 -28.46
C GLY A 6 -2.22 11.35 -28.20
N SER A 7 -1.67 10.45 -27.36
CA SER A 7 -2.24 9.11 -27.15
C SER A 7 -2.44 8.80 -25.66
N ILE A 8 -3.69 8.68 -25.25
CA ILE A 8 -4.09 8.23 -23.91
C ILE A 8 -3.59 6.80 -23.64
N ALA A 9 -3.57 5.95 -24.69
CA ALA A 9 -3.11 4.57 -24.56
C ALA A 9 -1.62 4.50 -24.16
N ILE A 10 -0.76 5.36 -24.72
CA ILE A 10 0.67 5.40 -24.34
C ILE A 10 0.85 5.91 -22.90
N ALA A 11 0.06 6.91 -22.49
CA ALA A 11 0.08 7.38 -21.11
C ALA A 11 -0.31 6.26 -20.13
N GLY A 12 -1.40 5.55 -20.42
CA GLY A 12 -1.83 4.40 -19.62
C GLY A 12 -0.79 3.27 -19.58
N PHE A 13 -0.18 2.95 -20.72
CA PHE A 13 0.86 1.93 -20.79
C PHE A 13 2.13 2.33 -20.02
N ALA A 14 2.53 3.60 -20.06
CA ALA A 14 3.66 4.12 -19.27
C ALA A 14 3.40 4.01 -17.76
N ILE A 15 2.19 4.35 -17.30
CA ILE A 15 1.77 4.20 -15.89
C ILE A 15 1.78 2.72 -15.48
N GLY A 16 1.20 1.85 -16.30
CA GLY A 16 1.17 0.41 -16.05
C GLY A 16 2.56 -0.20 -15.98
N LEU A 17 3.47 0.18 -16.89
CA LEU A 17 4.85 -0.27 -16.94
C LEU A 17 5.65 0.20 -15.70
N ASN A 18 5.47 1.46 -15.29
CA ASN A 18 6.06 2.00 -14.07
C ASN A 18 5.59 1.25 -12.83
N SER A 19 4.28 1.05 -12.68
CA SER A 19 3.68 0.36 -11.54
C SER A 19 4.12 -1.11 -11.47
N LEU A 20 4.14 -1.82 -12.59
CA LEU A 20 4.58 -3.21 -12.66
C LEU A 20 6.08 -3.33 -12.31
N ALA A 21 6.93 -2.50 -12.89
CA ALA A 21 8.36 -2.48 -12.59
C ALA A 21 8.63 -2.13 -11.12
N GLY A 22 7.88 -1.18 -10.57
CA GLY A 22 7.92 -0.80 -9.16
C GLY A 22 7.53 -1.94 -8.23
N SER A 23 6.43 -2.63 -8.53
CA SER A 23 5.97 -3.78 -7.76
C SER A 23 6.96 -4.94 -7.81
N LEU A 24 7.38 -5.37 -9.00
CA LEU A 24 8.32 -6.49 -9.16
C LEU A 24 9.65 -6.27 -8.42
N THR A 25 10.09 -5.03 -8.28
CA THR A 25 11.36 -4.69 -7.63
C THR A 25 11.25 -4.25 -6.17
N ALA A 26 10.05 -4.12 -5.61
CA ALA A 26 9.84 -3.64 -4.25
C ALA A 26 10.55 -4.53 -3.20
N GLY A 27 10.46 -5.84 -3.33
CA GLY A 27 11.12 -6.79 -2.44
C GLY A 27 12.64 -6.74 -2.54
N LEU A 28 13.20 -6.53 -3.75
CA LEU A 28 14.65 -6.35 -3.94
C LEU A 28 15.12 -5.07 -3.25
N ARG A 29 14.41 -3.96 -3.43
CA ARG A 29 14.74 -2.67 -2.79
C ARG A 29 14.65 -2.77 -1.27
N GLY A 30 13.62 -3.45 -0.72
CA GLY A 30 13.53 -3.77 0.70
C GLY A 30 14.73 -4.59 1.20
N SER A 31 15.17 -5.58 0.41
CA SER A 31 16.34 -6.41 0.75
C SER A 31 17.65 -5.61 0.76
N VAL A 32 17.78 -4.61 -0.09
CA VAL A 32 18.92 -3.68 -0.09
C VAL A 32 18.93 -2.85 1.21
N MET A 33 17.76 -2.38 1.66
CA MET A 33 17.63 -1.64 2.92
C MET A 33 18.01 -2.51 4.12
N ASP A 34 17.50 -3.76 4.19
CA ASP A 34 17.82 -4.69 5.27
C ASP A 34 19.30 -5.13 5.29
N LYS A 35 20.03 -4.94 4.18
CA LYS A 35 21.46 -5.28 4.09
C LYS A 35 22.39 -4.10 4.38
N PHE A 36 22.07 -2.93 3.86
CA PHE A 36 22.96 -1.76 3.85
C PHE A 36 22.49 -0.60 4.75
N GLY A 37 21.34 -0.77 5.42
CA GLY A 37 20.68 0.32 6.16
C GLY A 37 19.94 1.27 5.23
N GLN A 38 19.27 2.26 5.82
CA GLN A 38 18.41 3.20 5.09
C GLN A 38 19.19 4.37 4.47
N LYS A 39 20.22 4.82 5.14
CA LYS A 39 20.95 6.05 4.82
C LYS A 39 21.40 6.16 3.37
N TRP A 40 22.19 5.20 2.90
CA TRP A 40 22.77 5.28 1.56
C TRP A 40 21.79 4.97 0.44
N PRO A 41 20.95 3.92 0.51
CA PRO A 41 19.94 3.66 -0.52
C PRO A 41 19.00 4.84 -0.75
N ILE A 42 18.51 5.49 0.32
CA ILE A 42 17.62 6.66 0.18
C ILE A 42 18.38 7.84 -0.46
N ARG A 43 19.59 8.15 0.00
CA ARG A 43 20.39 9.27 -0.53
C ARG A 43 20.82 9.11 -1.99
N ILE A 44 20.85 7.89 -2.51
CA ILE A 44 21.15 7.62 -3.92
C ILE A 44 19.85 7.59 -4.74
N LEU A 45 18.86 6.82 -4.29
CA LEU A 45 17.64 6.59 -5.07
C LEU A 45 16.75 7.83 -5.16
N VAL A 46 16.67 8.64 -4.09
CA VAL A 46 15.81 9.84 -4.08
C VAL A 46 16.25 10.89 -5.11
N PRO A 47 17.51 11.35 -5.14
CA PRO A 47 17.97 12.30 -6.18
C PRO A 47 17.85 11.73 -7.58
N MET A 48 18.22 10.44 -7.77
CA MET A 48 18.12 9.77 -9.05
C MET A 48 16.67 9.70 -9.55
N TYR A 49 15.74 9.31 -8.70
CA TYR A 49 14.33 9.25 -9.04
C TYR A 49 13.74 10.63 -9.35
N SER A 50 14.08 11.66 -8.55
CA SER A 50 13.65 13.03 -8.80
C SER A 50 14.21 13.58 -10.12
N ALA A 51 15.47 13.29 -10.45
CA ALA A 51 16.06 13.64 -11.72
C ALA A 51 15.38 12.93 -12.92
N LEU A 52 15.02 11.64 -12.76
CA LEU A 52 14.29 10.90 -13.79
C LEU A 52 12.87 11.45 -14.01
N ILE A 53 12.18 11.93 -12.96
CA ILE A 53 10.90 12.61 -13.10
C ILE A 53 11.06 13.89 -13.93
N LEU A 54 12.09 14.70 -13.65
CA LEU A 54 12.38 15.90 -14.44
C LEU A 54 12.77 15.55 -15.88
N LEU A 55 13.56 14.48 -16.07
CA LEU A 55 13.91 13.98 -17.38
C LEU A 55 12.68 13.54 -18.18
N LEU A 56 11.70 12.91 -17.54
CA LEU A 56 10.44 12.52 -18.18
C LEU A 56 9.70 13.72 -18.79
N ASN A 57 9.85 14.91 -18.19
CA ASN A 57 9.24 16.13 -18.69
C ASN A 57 9.86 16.65 -20.01
N THR A 58 11.04 16.15 -20.38
CA THR A 58 11.75 16.52 -21.63
C THR A 58 11.66 15.43 -22.70
N MET A 59 10.97 14.31 -22.42
CA MET A 59 10.86 13.19 -23.36
C MET A 59 9.70 13.40 -24.34
N GLU A 60 10.01 13.38 -25.63
CA GLU A 60 9.04 13.62 -26.71
C GLU A 60 8.66 12.31 -27.44
N THR A 61 9.56 11.33 -27.45
CA THR A 61 9.31 10.09 -28.20
C THR A 61 8.60 9.04 -27.33
N ARG A 62 7.72 8.23 -27.96
CA ARG A 62 7.01 7.12 -27.29
C ARG A 62 7.97 6.19 -26.58
N THR A 63 9.05 5.80 -27.24
CA THR A 63 10.05 4.88 -26.71
C THR A 63 10.78 5.45 -25.50
N SER A 64 11.20 6.73 -25.56
CA SER A 64 11.89 7.37 -24.42
C SER A 64 10.99 7.52 -23.21
N ILE A 65 9.71 7.85 -23.39
CA ILE A 65 8.71 7.93 -22.33
C ILE A 65 8.54 6.56 -21.65
N LEU A 66 8.39 5.48 -22.43
CA LEU A 66 8.20 4.14 -21.89
C LEU A 66 9.45 3.61 -21.17
N ILE A 67 10.63 3.82 -21.72
CA ILE A 67 11.90 3.45 -21.08
C ILE A 67 12.05 4.21 -19.76
N THR A 68 11.84 5.52 -19.77
CA THR A 68 11.96 6.36 -18.56
C THR A 68 10.94 5.95 -17.50
N ALA A 69 9.69 5.64 -17.88
CA ALA A 69 8.66 5.14 -16.97
C ALA A 69 9.06 3.79 -16.34
N PHE A 70 9.62 2.87 -17.12
CA PHE A 70 10.13 1.59 -16.64
C PHE A 70 11.29 1.78 -15.64
N VAL A 71 12.26 2.62 -15.98
CA VAL A 71 13.40 2.93 -15.10
C VAL A 71 12.95 3.61 -13.82
N LEU A 72 11.98 4.53 -13.88
CA LEU A 72 11.34 5.12 -12.71
C LEU A 72 10.75 4.04 -11.79
N GLY A 73 10.03 3.06 -12.34
CA GLY A 73 9.48 1.95 -11.55
C GLY A 73 10.57 1.18 -10.80
N ILE A 74 11.64 0.78 -11.49
CA ILE A 74 12.76 0.03 -10.89
C ILE A 74 13.45 0.85 -9.80
N THR A 75 13.64 2.13 -10.01
CA THR A 75 14.43 3.02 -9.15
C THR A 75 13.62 3.73 -8.08
N ALA A 76 12.29 3.48 -7.98
CA ALA A 76 11.43 4.12 -7.00
C ALA A 76 11.98 3.98 -5.57
N PRO A 77 12.25 5.08 -4.85
CA PRO A 77 12.81 5.00 -3.51
C PRO A 77 11.85 4.26 -2.57
N PRO A 78 12.32 3.30 -1.75
CA PRO A 78 11.47 2.51 -0.86
C PRO A 78 11.09 3.28 0.43
N ILE A 79 10.62 4.53 0.31
CA ILE A 79 10.34 5.41 1.44
C ILE A 79 9.26 4.80 2.34
N ASN A 80 8.16 4.33 1.76
CA ASN A 80 7.06 3.72 2.52
C ASN A 80 7.50 2.45 3.28
N LEU A 81 8.47 1.71 2.73
CA LEU A 81 9.06 0.54 3.39
C LEU A 81 10.02 0.94 4.50
N SER A 82 10.62 2.13 4.41
CA SER A 82 11.66 2.61 5.34
C SER A 82 11.08 3.21 6.61
N VAL A 83 9.93 3.88 6.53
CA VAL A 83 9.33 4.58 7.68
C VAL A 83 8.85 3.61 8.75
N ARG A 84 8.25 2.48 8.37
CA ARG A 84 7.66 1.53 9.32
C ARG A 84 8.63 0.91 10.33
N PRO A 85 9.81 0.42 9.92
CA PRO A 85 10.79 -0.05 10.90
C PRO A 85 11.16 1.01 11.94
N LEU A 86 11.16 2.30 11.55
CA LEU A 86 11.52 3.39 12.45
C LEU A 86 10.51 3.57 13.58
N TRP A 87 9.22 3.30 13.35
CA TRP A 87 8.22 3.42 14.40
C TRP A 87 8.53 2.54 15.60
N LYS A 88 9.02 1.31 15.36
CA LYS A 88 9.41 0.38 16.42
C LYS A 88 10.56 0.92 17.28
N ASP A 89 11.45 1.70 16.69
CA ASP A 89 12.60 2.27 17.39
C ASP A 89 12.29 3.64 18.07
N ILE A 90 11.20 4.30 17.64
CA ILE A 90 10.85 5.66 18.09
C ILE A 90 9.79 5.63 19.20
N VAL A 91 8.81 4.70 19.12
CA VAL A 91 7.70 4.66 20.07
C VAL A 91 7.73 3.39 20.90
N PRO A 92 7.29 3.45 22.18
CA PRO A 92 7.07 2.24 22.98
C PRO A 92 6.07 1.29 22.33
N ASP A 93 6.19 -0.01 22.61
CA ASP A 93 5.31 -1.05 22.04
C ASP A 93 3.82 -0.79 22.31
N SER A 94 3.49 -0.15 23.44
CA SER A 94 2.13 0.28 23.78
C SER A 94 1.51 1.25 22.79
N TYR A 95 2.32 2.04 22.05
CA TYR A 95 1.86 3.01 21.06
C TYR A 95 2.06 2.56 19.61
N LEU A 96 2.61 1.38 19.38
CA LEU A 96 2.97 0.91 18.03
C LEU A 96 1.75 0.81 17.10
N ARG A 97 0.59 0.33 17.62
CA ARG A 97 -0.67 0.31 16.86
C ARG A 97 -1.11 1.69 16.41
N SER A 98 -1.03 2.69 17.30
CA SER A 98 -1.36 4.07 16.98
C SER A 98 -0.38 4.68 15.96
N ALA A 99 0.90 4.33 16.06
CA ALA A 99 1.91 4.76 15.09
C ALA A 99 1.64 4.16 13.70
N TYR A 100 1.30 2.88 13.61
CA TYR A 100 0.91 2.24 12.34
C TYR A 100 -0.40 2.80 11.78
N ALA A 101 -1.35 3.16 12.65
CA ALA A 101 -2.58 3.83 12.26
C ALA A 101 -2.30 5.20 11.63
N PHE A 102 -1.42 5.98 12.25
CA PHE A 102 -0.98 7.27 11.72
C PHE A 102 -0.26 7.12 10.38
N ASP A 103 0.72 6.20 10.28
CA ASP A 103 1.46 5.91 9.05
C ASP A 103 0.54 5.49 7.90
N SER A 104 -0.37 4.55 8.16
CA SER A 104 -1.37 4.07 7.19
C SER A 104 -2.28 5.20 6.71
N SER A 105 -2.75 6.04 7.64
CA SER A 105 -3.62 7.17 7.33
C SER A 105 -2.89 8.25 6.52
N MET A 106 -1.63 8.52 6.81
CA MET A 106 -0.80 9.44 6.01
C MET A 106 -0.58 8.90 4.59
N MET A 107 -0.30 7.61 4.46
CA MET A 107 -0.16 6.95 3.15
C MET A 107 -1.47 7.04 2.34
N SER A 108 -2.60 6.73 2.96
CA SER A 108 -3.93 6.84 2.32
C SER A 108 -4.28 8.28 1.96
N SER A 109 -3.95 9.25 2.83
CA SER A 109 -4.15 10.68 2.55
C SER A 109 -3.36 11.14 1.32
N THR A 110 -2.13 10.67 1.16
CA THR A 110 -1.30 10.97 -0.01
C THR A 110 -1.93 10.43 -1.30
N SER A 111 -2.55 9.24 -1.24
CA SER A 111 -3.24 8.64 -2.39
C SER A 111 -4.51 9.41 -2.80
N VAL A 112 -5.14 10.12 -1.87
CA VAL A 112 -6.32 10.96 -2.14
C VAL A 112 -5.90 12.36 -2.60
N ILE A 113 -4.99 13.02 -1.86
CA ILE A 113 -4.60 14.42 -2.11
C ILE A 113 -3.69 14.53 -3.34
N GLY A 114 -2.79 13.56 -3.53
CA GLY A 114 -1.80 13.58 -4.60
C GLY A 114 -2.40 13.79 -5.99
N PRO A 115 -3.33 12.93 -6.46
CA PRO A 115 -3.97 13.09 -7.76
C PRO A 115 -4.69 14.42 -7.92
N VAL A 116 -5.37 14.93 -6.87
CA VAL A 116 -6.07 16.22 -6.90
C VAL A 116 -5.09 17.39 -7.16
N VAL A 117 -4.01 17.43 -6.38
CA VAL A 117 -2.99 18.48 -6.50
C VAL A 117 -2.30 18.41 -7.88
N ILE A 118 -1.91 17.22 -8.31
CA ILE A 118 -1.22 17.06 -9.59
C ILE A 118 -2.14 17.38 -10.78
N THR A 119 -3.41 16.97 -10.73
CA THR A 119 -4.37 17.32 -11.78
C THR A 119 -4.57 18.85 -11.84
N ALA A 120 -4.75 19.52 -10.71
CA ALA A 120 -4.88 20.96 -10.66
C ALA A 120 -3.65 21.68 -11.24
N LEU A 121 -2.45 21.21 -10.93
CA LEU A 121 -1.21 21.76 -11.49
C LEU A 121 -1.04 21.46 -13.00
N SER A 122 -1.45 20.28 -13.45
CA SER A 122 -1.36 19.88 -14.85
C SER A 122 -2.34 20.64 -15.75
N LEU A 123 -3.47 21.08 -15.20
CA LEU A 123 -4.46 21.92 -15.87
C LEU A 123 -4.10 23.42 -15.85
N SER A 124 -3.03 23.81 -15.15
CA SER A 124 -2.54 25.17 -15.14
C SER A 124 -1.92 25.58 -16.48
N SER A 125 -1.62 26.86 -16.64
CA SER A 125 -0.94 27.42 -17.83
C SER A 125 0.47 26.84 -18.07
N ARG A 126 1.01 26.10 -17.11
CA ARG A 126 2.34 25.47 -17.18
C ARG A 126 2.25 23.99 -16.74
N PRO A 127 1.85 23.07 -17.62
CA PRO A 127 1.63 21.64 -17.27
C PRO A 127 2.85 20.94 -16.65
N GLY A 128 4.06 21.34 -17.04
CA GLY A 128 5.32 20.83 -16.47
C GLY A 128 5.50 21.10 -14.96
N LEU A 129 4.73 22.05 -14.37
CA LEU A 129 4.77 22.30 -12.93
C LEU A 129 4.32 21.08 -12.13
N GLY A 130 3.41 20.25 -12.66
CA GLY A 130 2.97 19.04 -11.98
C GLY A 130 4.14 18.07 -11.71
N LEU A 131 4.90 17.72 -12.76
CA LEU A 131 6.07 16.85 -12.63
C LEU A 131 7.20 17.51 -11.80
N GLY A 132 7.42 18.80 -11.98
CA GLY A 132 8.37 19.57 -11.18
C GLY A 132 8.04 19.55 -9.68
N THR A 133 6.76 19.69 -9.34
CA THR A 133 6.29 19.62 -7.95
C THR A 133 6.48 18.22 -7.37
N ILE A 134 6.15 17.16 -8.11
CA ILE A 134 6.40 15.78 -7.66
C ILE A 134 7.89 15.55 -7.39
N ALA A 135 8.75 15.96 -8.34
CA ALA A 135 10.20 15.82 -8.19
C ALA A 135 10.74 16.57 -6.97
N ALA A 136 10.27 17.81 -6.77
CA ALA A 136 10.68 18.65 -5.64
C ALA A 136 10.22 18.06 -4.29
N LEU A 137 8.97 17.63 -4.19
CA LEU A 137 8.43 17.01 -2.97
C LEU A 137 9.11 15.68 -2.67
N MET A 138 9.35 14.84 -3.68
CA MET A 138 10.09 13.58 -3.52
C MET A 138 11.51 13.84 -3.05
N PHE A 139 12.21 14.79 -3.66
CA PHE A 139 13.57 15.15 -3.27
C PHE A 139 13.61 15.71 -1.85
N ALA A 140 12.81 16.72 -1.55
CA ALA A 140 12.79 17.36 -0.24
C ALA A 140 12.38 16.38 0.87
N GLY A 141 11.28 15.64 0.70
CA GLY A 141 10.78 14.68 1.67
C GLY A 141 11.72 13.50 1.89
N GLY A 142 12.24 12.93 0.80
CA GLY A 142 13.16 11.79 0.88
C GLY A 142 14.51 12.15 1.48
N ILE A 143 15.06 13.31 1.11
CA ILE A 143 16.32 13.80 1.74
C ILE A 143 16.07 14.18 3.20
N ALA A 144 14.98 14.86 3.52
CA ALA A 144 14.61 15.17 4.91
C ALA A 144 14.54 13.89 5.75
N LEU A 145 13.85 12.84 5.27
CA LEU A 145 13.81 11.54 5.95
C LEU A 145 15.23 10.99 6.18
N SER A 146 16.10 10.99 5.16
CA SER A 146 17.45 10.43 5.25
C SER A 146 18.39 11.19 6.19
N LEU A 147 18.02 12.42 6.56
CA LEU A 147 18.74 13.28 7.49
C LEU A 147 18.25 13.16 8.93
N THR A 148 17.04 12.60 9.15
CA THR A 148 16.53 12.36 10.51
C THR A 148 17.49 11.43 11.26
N PRO A 149 17.72 11.64 12.56
CA PRO A 149 18.54 10.73 13.36
C PRO A 149 18.06 9.28 13.28
N ALA A 150 16.76 9.08 13.37
CA ALA A 150 16.13 7.75 13.29
C ALA A 150 16.49 7.00 12.00
N SER A 151 16.41 7.62 10.82
CA SER A 151 16.75 6.97 9.55
C SER A 151 18.26 6.92 9.30
N ARG A 152 19.00 7.98 9.69
CA ARG A 152 20.44 8.08 9.48
C ARG A 152 21.22 7.05 10.27
N ASP A 153 20.81 6.82 11.51
CA ASP A 153 21.50 5.98 12.47
C ASP A 153 20.84 4.58 12.60
N TRP A 154 19.80 4.33 11.78
CA TRP A 154 19.10 3.05 11.74
C TRP A 154 20.05 1.92 11.32
N VAL A 155 20.09 0.88 12.15
CA VAL A 155 20.93 -0.30 11.94
C VAL A 155 20.02 -1.50 11.63
N PRO A 156 20.24 -2.21 10.52
CA PRO A 156 19.49 -3.42 10.23
C PRO A 156 19.61 -4.46 11.34
N GLU A 157 18.52 -5.15 11.64
CA GLU A 157 18.55 -6.28 12.57
C GLU A 157 19.49 -7.37 12.06
N LYS A 158 20.26 -7.95 12.98
CA LYS A 158 21.12 -9.10 12.64
C LYS A 158 20.26 -10.34 12.42
N LYS A 159 20.51 -11.03 11.31
CA LYS A 159 19.87 -12.33 11.03
C LYS A 159 20.30 -13.36 12.06
N SER A 160 19.36 -14.15 12.58
CA SER A 160 19.68 -15.26 13.46
C SER A 160 20.48 -16.34 12.73
N LYS A 161 21.43 -16.98 13.43
CA LYS A 161 22.19 -18.12 12.89
C LYS A 161 21.21 -19.27 12.58
N GLY A 162 21.25 -19.79 11.36
CA GLY A 162 20.36 -20.87 10.93
C GLY A 162 18.98 -20.45 10.46
N GLN A 163 18.70 -19.14 10.43
CA GLN A 163 17.41 -18.63 9.94
C GLN A 163 17.15 -19.03 8.49
N GLN A 164 15.91 -19.49 8.23
CA GLN A 164 15.46 -19.80 6.88
C GLN A 164 15.43 -18.56 6.01
N ARG A 165 15.58 -18.75 4.71
CA ARG A 165 15.39 -17.66 3.73
C ARG A 165 13.94 -17.19 3.78
N LEU A 166 13.71 -15.88 3.63
CA LEU A 166 12.40 -15.24 3.65
C LEU A 166 11.33 -16.01 2.82
N TRP A 167 11.70 -16.46 1.62
CA TRP A 167 10.84 -17.24 0.71
C TRP A 167 10.43 -18.62 1.23
N ARG A 168 11.10 -19.14 2.26
CA ARG A 168 10.77 -20.44 2.89
C ARG A 168 10.01 -20.28 4.18
N ASP A 169 9.87 -19.05 4.66
CA ASP A 169 9.07 -18.77 5.85
C ASP A 169 7.60 -18.97 5.54
N ARG A 170 6.95 -19.86 6.31
CA ARG A 170 5.57 -20.27 6.05
C ARG A 170 4.55 -19.17 6.38
N ALA A 171 4.86 -18.26 7.30
CA ALA A 171 3.98 -17.13 7.62
C ALA A 171 4.02 -16.09 6.50
N ILE A 172 5.22 -15.76 6.01
CA ILE A 172 5.41 -14.84 4.88
C ILE A 172 4.78 -15.40 3.60
N GLN A 173 4.97 -16.70 3.31
CA GLN A 173 4.31 -17.34 2.15
C GLN A 173 2.78 -17.24 2.23
N LEU A 174 2.21 -17.41 3.44
CA LEU A 174 0.77 -17.30 3.65
C LEU A 174 0.27 -15.87 3.39
N LEU A 175 0.96 -14.85 3.92
CA LEU A 175 0.63 -13.45 3.69
C LEU A 175 0.84 -13.04 2.23
N MET A 176 1.87 -13.55 1.54
CA MET A 176 2.04 -13.34 0.10
C MET A 176 0.91 -13.98 -0.69
N PHE A 177 0.45 -15.18 -0.31
CA PHE A 177 -0.65 -15.87 -0.97
C PHE A 177 -1.99 -15.14 -0.74
N GLU A 178 -2.21 -14.63 0.45
CA GLU A 178 -3.36 -13.74 0.74
C GLU A 178 -3.27 -12.47 -0.12
N GLY A 179 -2.11 -11.83 -0.20
CA GLY A 179 -1.85 -10.65 -1.03
C GLY A 179 -2.14 -10.85 -2.53
N CYS A 180 -2.02 -12.09 -3.06
CA CYS A 180 -2.44 -12.38 -4.44
C CYS A 180 -3.93 -12.07 -4.66
N PHE A 181 -4.79 -12.50 -3.74
CA PHE A 181 -6.23 -12.29 -3.86
C PHE A 181 -6.61 -10.84 -3.61
N ILE A 182 -6.03 -10.23 -2.60
CA ILE A 182 -6.32 -8.83 -2.27
C ILE A 182 -5.86 -7.90 -3.39
N GLY A 183 -4.64 -8.08 -3.90
CA GLY A 183 -4.15 -7.30 -5.03
C GLY A 183 -5.03 -7.48 -6.26
N PHE A 184 -5.38 -8.74 -6.61
CA PHE A 184 -6.27 -9.01 -7.73
C PHE A 184 -7.63 -8.29 -7.58
N GLY A 185 -8.25 -8.39 -6.39
CA GLY A 185 -9.54 -7.73 -6.10
C GLY A 185 -9.46 -6.21 -6.26
N TRP A 186 -8.40 -5.59 -5.75
CA TRP A 186 -8.17 -4.15 -5.91
C TRP A 186 -7.98 -3.75 -7.36
N GLY A 187 -7.19 -4.51 -8.13
CA GLY A 187 -6.99 -4.24 -9.55
C GLY A 187 -8.30 -4.28 -10.35
N VAL A 188 -9.16 -5.27 -10.07
CA VAL A 188 -10.50 -5.34 -10.68
C VAL A 188 -11.34 -4.12 -10.29
N PHE A 189 -11.37 -3.75 -9.01
CA PHE A 189 -12.15 -2.61 -8.50
C PHE A 189 -11.73 -1.29 -9.16
N ASP A 190 -10.42 -1.02 -9.25
CA ASP A 190 -9.88 0.21 -9.82
C ASP A 190 -10.26 0.42 -11.29
N VAL A 191 -10.52 -0.66 -12.02
CA VAL A 191 -10.92 -0.60 -13.44
C VAL A 191 -12.43 -0.71 -13.62
N ALA A 192 -13.11 -1.57 -12.84
CA ALA A 192 -14.54 -1.80 -13.00
C ALA A 192 -15.38 -0.56 -12.63
N VAL A 193 -14.99 0.20 -11.60
CA VAL A 193 -15.71 1.43 -11.21
C VAL A 193 -15.72 2.48 -12.32
N PRO A 194 -14.56 2.90 -12.88
CA PRO A 194 -14.54 3.84 -14.01
C PRO A 194 -15.22 3.27 -15.28
N ALA A 195 -15.04 1.98 -15.57
CA ALA A 195 -15.68 1.34 -16.72
C ALA A 195 -17.20 1.39 -16.60
N PHE A 196 -17.75 1.10 -15.43
CA PHE A 196 -19.19 1.19 -15.18
C PHE A 196 -19.71 2.62 -15.33
N ALA A 197 -19.01 3.60 -14.73
CA ALA A 197 -19.39 5.01 -14.87
C ALA A 197 -19.34 5.49 -16.32
N THR A 198 -18.42 4.93 -17.13
CA THR A 198 -18.31 5.25 -18.56
C THR A 198 -19.46 4.67 -19.36
N GLN A 199 -19.81 3.41 -19.13
CA GLN A 199 -20.95 2.75 -19.80
C GLN A 199 -22.27 3.46 -19.50
N GLU A 200 -22.44 3.98 -18.30
CA GLU A 200 -23.65 4.72 -17.87
C GLU A 200 -23.60 6.23 -18.20
N GLY A 201 -22.52 6.72 -18.81
CA GLY A 201 -22.37 8.15 -19.17
C GLY A 201 -22.20 9.09 -18.00
N VAL A 202 -21.75 8.59 -16.84
CA VAL A 202 -21.62 9.36 -15.58
C VAL A 202 -20.17 9.43 -15.06
N GLN A 203 -19.19 9.50 -15.96
CA GLN A 203 -17.74 9.48 -15.64
C GLN A 203 -17.35 10.53 -14.60
N HIS A 204 -18.04 11.69 -14.59
CA HIS A 204 -17.81 12.77 -13.62
C HIS A 204 -18.03 12.33 -12.16
N ARG A 205 -18.71 11.20 -11.94
CA ARG A 205 -18.99 10.68 -10.59
C ARG A 205 -17.83 9.87 -10.03
N VAL A 206 -16.94 9.36 -10.84
CA VAL A 206 -15.81 8.51 -10.41
C VAL A 206 -14.96 9.22 -9.37
N ALA A 207 -14.68 10.49 -9.57
CA ALA A 207 -13.82 11.27 -8.68
C ALA A 207 -14.34 11.32 -7.24
N TRP A 208 -15.64 11.59 -7.06
CA TRP A 208 -16.19 11.69 -5.71
C TRP A 208 -16.48 10.32 -5.09
N ILE A 209 -16.74 9.27 -5.90
CA ILE A 209 -16.85 7.89 -5.42
C ILE A 209 -15.50 7.45 -4.81
N PHE A 210 -14.39 7.63 -5.53
CA PHE A 210 -13.06 7.33 -5.02
C PHE A 210 -12.63 8.25 -3.88
N ALA A 211 -13.07 9.51 -3.87
CA ALA A 211 -12.82 10.42 -2.75
C ALA A 211 -13.52 9.93 -1.47
N ALA A 212 -14.78 9.50 -1.55
CA ALA A 212 -15.51 8.94 -0.41
C ALA A 212 -14.82 7.69 0.13
N PHE A 213 -14.43 6.75 -0.76
CA PHE A 213 -13.64 5.58 -0.43
C PHE A 213 -12.31 5.94 0.24
N GLY A 214 -11.53 6.85 -0.34
CA GLY A 214 -10.21 7.22 0.16
C GLY A 214 -10.25 7.93 1.51
N ILE A 215 -11.19 8.87 1.70
CA ILE A 215 -11.41 9.55 2.99
C ILE A 215 -11.80 8.52 4.06
N ALA A 216 -12.70 7.59 3.72
CA ALA A 216 -13.08 6.52 4.63
C ALA A 216 -11.90 5.60 4.99
N THR A 217 -11.00 5.33 4.06
CA THR A 217 -9.78 4.54 4.32
C THR A 217 -8.86 5.24 5.34
N VAL A 218 -8.71 6.57 5.22
CA VAL A 218 -7.97 7.38 6.21
C VAL A 218 -8.61 7.26 7.59
N ILE A 219 -9.92 7.48 7.67
CA ILE A 219 -10.67 7.38 8.92
C ILE A 219 -10.59 5.96 9.49
N GLY A 220 -10.75 4.94 8.66
CA GLY A 220 -10.65 3.53 9.05
C GLY A 220 -9.28 3.17 9.64
N GLY A 221 -8.21 3.68 9.05
CA GLY A 221 -6.86 3.54 9.58
C GLY A 221 -6.73 4.15 10.99
N LEU A 222 -7.20 5.38 11.18
CA LEU A 222 -7.19 6.04 12.49
C LEU A 222 -8.01 5.27 13.53
N LEU A 223 -9.24 4.84 13.16
CA LEU A 223 -10.09 4.05 14.05
C LEU A 223 -9.49 2.69 14.39
N GLY A 224 -8.81 2.04 13.44
CA GLY A 224 -8.05 0.82 13.67
C GLY A 224 -6.99 0.97 14.79
N GLY A 225 -6.35 2.14 14.83
CA GLY A 225 -5.39 2.49 15.87
C GLY A 225 -5.98 2.67 17.27
N LEU A 226 -7.29 2.96 17.36
CA LEU A 226 -8.01 3.12 18.62
C LEU A 226 -8.57 1.81 19.19
N VAL A 227 -8.54 0.72 18.41
CA VAL A 227 -8.98 -0.59 18.88
C VAL A 227 -8.08 -1.06 20.01
N SER A 228 -8.68 -1.51 21.13
CA SER A 228 -7.94 -1.96 22.32
C SER A 228 -6.97 -3.08 21.98
N LYS A 229 -5.76 -3.02 22.51
CA LYS A 229 -4.74 -4.07 22.41
C LYS A 229 -5.09 -5.36 23.17
N LYS A 230 -6.12 -5.36 23.99
CA LYS A 230 -6.69 -6.58 24.58
C LYS A 230 -7.13 -7.58 23.49
N LEU A 231 -7.43 -7.08 22.29
CA LEU A 231 -7.68 -7.90 21.13
C LEU A 231 -6.38 -8.13 20.37
N ALA A 232 -5.89 -9.37 20.35
CA ALA A 232 -4.67 -9.75 19.64
C ALA A 232 -4.74 -9.37 18.14
N PRO A 233 -3.62 -8.92 17.54
CA PRO A 233 -3.60 -8.39 16.18
C PRO A 233 -4.21 -9.31 15.12
N LEU A 234 -3.91 -10.61 15.18
CA LEU A 234 -4.48 -11.60 14.25
C LEU A 234 -6.00 -11.74 14.40
N SER A 235 -6.50 -11.69 15.63
CA SER A 235 -7.94 -11.76 15.91
C SER A 235 -8.65 -10.48 15.46
N ALA A 236 -8.04 -9.31 15.71
CA ALA A 236 -8.54 -8.03 15.24
C ALA A 236 -8.61 -7.99 13.70
N MET A 237 -7.54 -8.41 13.03
CA MET A 237 -7.47 -8.50 11.58
C MET A 237 -8.55 -9.40 11.00
N ARG A 238 -8.72 -10.61 11.54
CA ARG A 238 -9.73 -11.56 11.04
C ARG A 238 -11.15 -11.05 11.25
N ASN A 239 -11.45 -10.47 12.41
CA ASN A 239 -12.76 -9.89 12.69
C ASN A 239 -13.07 -8.73 11.73
N ALA A 240 -12.09 -7.84 11.50
CA ALA A 240 -12.21 -6.75 10.54
C ALA A 240 -12.40 -7.27 9.11
N TYR A 241 -11.71 -8.37 8.72
CA TYR A 241 -11.90 -9.02 7.42
C TYR A 241 -13.33 -9.59 7.25
N VAL A 242 -13.93 -10.17 8.30
CA VAL A 242 -15.32 -10.65 8.24
C VAL A 242 -16.27 -9.48 7.96
N VAL A 243 -16.12 -8.37 8.69
CA VAL A 243 -16.94 -7.18 8.49
C VAL A 243 -16.69 -6.59 7.10
N TRP A 244 -15.43 -6.54 6.66
CA TRP A 244 -15.05 -6.05 5.34
C TRP A 244 -15.69 -6.87 4.22
N PHE A 245 -15.63 -8.20 4.31
CA PHE A 245 -16.28 -9.11 3.37
C PHE A 245 -17.78 -8.86 3.31
N ILE A 246 -18.47 -8.82 4.47
CA ILE A 246 -19.93 -8.61 4.52
C ILE A 246 -20.32 -7.26 3.93
N THR A 247 -19.62 -6.18 4.30
CA THR A 247 -19.90 -4.83 3.80
C THR A 247 -19.55 -4.63 2.33
N CYS A 248 -18.68 -5.49 1.77
CA CYS A 248 -18.30 -5.45 0.38
C CYS A 248 -19.32 -6.15 -0.54
N ILE A 249 -20.10 -7.13 -0.05
CA ILE A 249 -21.05 -7.90 -0.87
C ILE A 249 -21.96 -7.00 -1.71
N PRO A 250 -22.55 -5.91 -1.19
CA PRO A 250 -23.47 -5.08 -1.95
C PRO A 250 -22.86 -4.36 -3.15
N ILE A 251 -21.51 -4.27 -3.27
CA ILE A 251 -20.85 -3.48 -4.32
C ILE A 251 -21.28 -3.89 -5.74
N ALA A 252 -21.50 -5.19 -5.97
CA ALA A 252 -21.93 -5.72 -7.25
C ALA A 252 -23.36 -5.31 -7.66
N PHE A 253 -24.16 -4.85 -6.70
CA PHE A 253 -25.57 -4.45 -6.89
C PHE A 253 -25.76 -2.93 -6.85
N THR A 254 -24.66 -2.16 -6.71
CA THR A 254 -24.71 -0.70 -6.71
C THR A 254 -24.72 -0.14 -8.12
N TYR A 255 -25.14 1.10 -8.24
CA TYR A 255 -24.99 1.93 -9.43
C TYR A 255 -23.90 2.98 -9.21
N PRO A 256 -23.19 3.51 -10.24
CA PRO A 256 -22.15 4.51 -10.06
C PRO A 256 -22.73 5.88 -9.64
N ASP A 257 -23.28 5.91 -8.44
CA ASP A 257 -23.89 7.06 -7.76
C ASP A 257 -23.61 7.00 -6.24
N TRP A 258 -24.45 7.64 -5.44
CA TRP A 258 -24.34 7.66 -3.97
C TRP A 258 -24.39 6.25 -3.35
N THR A 259 -25.04 5.26 -4.00
CA THR A 259 -25.10 3.88 -3.49
C THR A 259 -23.72 3.21 -3.54
N MET A 260 -23.01 3.37 -4.65
CA MET A 260 -21.63 2.88 -4.79
C MET A 260 -20.67 3.62 -3.85
N ALA A 261 -20.82 4.93 -3.70
CA ALA A 261 -20.01 5.70 -2.76
C ALA A 261 -20.26 5.30 -1.30
N LEU A 262 -21.50 5.03 -0.93
CA LEU A 262 -21.83 4.55 0.42
C LEU A 262 -21.17 3.19 0.71
N VAL A 263 -21.34 2.22 -0.18
CA VAL A 263 -20.69 0.91 -0.04
C VAL A 263 -19.17 1.07 -0.09
N GLY A 264 -18.63 1.88 -1.00
CA GLY A 264 -17.21 2.22 -1.09
C GLY A 264 -16.68 2.85 0.21
N THR A 265 -17.47 3.66 0.90
CA THR A 265 -17.14 4.23 2.22
C THR A 265 -16.94 3.10 3.25
N PHE A 266 -17.82 2.12 3.33
CA PHE A 266 -17.65 0.99 4.25
C PHE A 266 -16.44 0.11 3.86
N ILE A 267 -16.23 -0.12 2.56
CA ILE A 267 -15.07 -0.86 2.06
C ILE A 267 -13.79 -0.14 2.45
N GLY A 268 -13.70 1.18 2.26
CA GLY A 268 -12.55 1.98 2.64
C GLY A 268 -12.30 1.98 4.14
N LEU A 269 -13.36 2.18 4.94
CA LEU A 269 -13.26 2.18 6.40
C LEU A 269 -12.66 0.88 6.93
N MET A 270 -13.15 -0.27 6.46
CA MET A 270 -12.65 -1.59 6.89
C MET A 270 -11.27 -1.87 6.32
N GLY A 271 -11.00 -1.52 5.07
CA GLY A 271 -9.68 -1.67 4.45
C GLY A 271 -8.59 -0.90 5.19
N GLY A 272 -8.86 0.34 5.61
CA GLY A 272 -7.93 1.13 6.42
C GLY A 272 -7.65 0.50 7.79
N ALA A 273 -8.67 0.00 8.48
CA ALA A 273 -8.50 -0.68 9.77
C ALA A 273 -7.73 -2.00 9.62
N VAL A 274 -8.06 -2.82 8.61
CA VAL A 274 -7.36 -4.08 8.32
C VAL A 274 -5.89 -3.83 8.05
N GLN A 275 -5.53 -2.77 7.34
CA GLN A 275 -4.14 -2.44 7.03
C GLN A 275 -3.29 -2.20 8.28
N VAL A 276 -3.85 -1.57 9.32
CA VAL A 276 -3.16 -1.37 10.60
C VAL A 276 -2.85 -2.72 11.26
N PHE A 277 -3.86 -3.58 11.39
CA PHE A 277 -3.69 -4.91 11.99
C PHE A 277 -2.76 -5.79 11.16
N TYR A 278 -2.80 -5.67 9.84
CA TYR A 278 -1.89 -6.37 8.93
C TYR A 278 -0.43 -6.05 9.23
N PHE A 279 -0.11 -4.78 9.48
CA PHE A 279 1.25 -4.38 9.82
C PHE A 279 1.70 -4.92 11.18
N GLU A 280 0.81 -4.97 12.18
CA GLU A 280 1.10 -5.60 13.46
C GLU A 280 1.33 -7.12 13.32
N VAL A 281 0.48 -7.81 12.55
CA VAL A 281 0.64 -9.24 12.28
C VAL A 281 1.95 -9.50 11.55
N LEU A 282 2.26 -8.72 10.51
CA LEU A 282 3.50 -8.87 9.78
C LEU A 282 4.72 -8.65 10.68
N GLU A 283 4.71 -7.62 11.51
CA GLU A 283 5.82 -7.34 12.44
C GLU A 283 6.05 -8.49 13.41
N ALA A 284 4.97 -9.10 13.91
CA ALA A 284 5.04 -10.23 14.85
C ALA A 284 5.56 -11.54 14.22
N VAL A 285 5.28 -11.77 12.92
CA VAL A 285 5.61 -13.06 12.26
C VAL A 285 6.81 -13.00 11.34
N ARG A 286 7.30 -11.82 11.00
CA ARG A 286 8.43 -11.68 10.06
C ARG A 286 9.72 -12.29 10.64
N PRO A 287 10.56 -12.91 9.80
CA PRO A 287 11.89 -13.34 10.21
C PRO A 287 12.77 -12.15 10.62
N GLN A 288 13.64 -12.34 11.62
CA GLN A 288 14.60 -11.32 12.04
C GLN A 288 15.49 -10.86 10.88
N GLY A 289 15.82 -9.57 10.83
CA GLY A 289 16.62 -8.99 9.75
C GLY A 289 15.92 -8.93 8.41
N SER A 290 14.58 -8.92 8.39
CA SER A 290 13.75 -8.76 7.20
C SER A 290 12.67 -7.69 7.36
N GLN A 291 12.99 -6.62 8.11
CA GLN A 291 12.04 -5.55 8.45
C GLN A 291 11.44 -4.88 7.21
N THR A 292 12.27 -4.57 6.23
CA THR A 292 11.85 -3.89 5.01
C THR A 292 11.54 -4.87 3.89
N SER A 293 12.30 -5.96 3.78
CA SER A 293 12.13 -6.93 2.69
C SER A 293 10.85 -7.75 2.80
N SER A 294 10.39 -8.08 4.01
CA SER A 294 9.14 -8.85 4.17
C SER A 294 7.96 -8.10 3.56
N LEU A 295 7.76 -6.84 3.92
CA LEU A 295 6.71 -6.01 3.35
C LEU A 295 6.94 -5.75 1.86
N GLY A 296 8.18 -5.50 1.46
CA GLY A 296 8.53 -5.28 0.06
C GLY A 296 8.16 -6.45 -0.84
N TRP A 297 8.39 -7.69 -0.41
CA TRP A 297 8.03 -8.88 -1.18
C TRP A 297 6.53 -9.16 -1.18
N ILE A 298 5.83 -8.89 -0.08
CA ILE A 298 4.36 -8.96 -0.04
C ILE A 298 3.77 -7.97 -1.05
N TRP A 299 4.23 -6.72 -1.04
CA TRP A 299 3.76 -5.72 -2.00
C TRP A 299 4.20 -5.98 -3.44
N SER A 300 5.32 -6.69 -3.65
CA SER A 300 5.69 -7.17 -4.99
C SER A 300 4.64 -8.14 -5.55
N VAL A 301 4.18 -9.07 -4.72
CA VAL A 301 3.15 -10.03 -5.10
C VAL A 301 1.80 -9.33 -5.28
N GLU A 302 1.37 -8.59 -4.28
CA GLU A 302 0.09 -7.86 -4.28
C GLU A 302 -0.02 -6.93 -5.50
N GLY A 303 0.98 -6.09 -5.77
CA GLY A 303 0.99 -5.18 -6.92
C GLY A 303 1.06 -5.90 -8.27
N SER A 304 1.73 -7.06 -8.35
CA SER A 304 1.74 -7.88 -9.56
C SER A 304 0.35 -8.48 -9.85
N PHE A 305 -0.32 -8.99 -8.83
CA PHE A 305 -1.69 -9.50 -8.97
C PHE A 305 -2.72 -8.39 -9.15
N MET A 306 -2.47 -7.19 -8.62
CA MET A 306 -3.29 -6.01 -8.93
C MET A 306 -3.25 -5.68 -10.43
N ALA A 307 -2.09 -5.78 -11.09
CA ALA A 307 -2.01 -5.60 -12.54
C ALA A 307 -2.80 -6.68 -13.31
N VAL A 308 -2.73 -7.94 -12.85
CA VAL A 308 -3.54 -9.04 -13.43
C VAL A 308 -5.03 -8.79 -13.20
N GLY A 309 -5.41 -8.36 -12.01
CA GLY A 309 -6.78 -7.99 -11.66
C GLY A 309 -7.31 -6.85 -12.52
N ALA A 310 -6.52 -5.80 -12.73
CA ALA A 310 -6.89 -4.67 -13.59
C ALA A 310 -7.13 -5.11 -15.03
N ALA A 311 -6.25 -5.94 -15.60
CA ALA A 311 -6.42 -6.49 -16.94
C ALA A 311 -7.67 -7.36 -17.03
N THR A 312 -7.91 -8.22 -16.05
CA THR A 312 -9.09 -9.09 -15.97
C THR A 312 -10.38 -8.29 -15.80
N GLY A 313 -10.36 -7.28 -14.91
CA GLY A 313 -11.49 -6.37 -14.68
C GLY A 313 -11.86 -5.58 -15.92
N GLY A 314 -10.87 -5.11 -16.69
CA GLY A 314 -11.09 -4.46 -17.97
C GLY A 314 -11.74 -5.39 -18.99
N TRP A 315 -11.20 -6.60 -19.15
CA TRP A 315 -11.73 -7.58 -20.06
C TRP A 315 -13.17 -8.00 -19.70
N ILE A 316 -13.46 -8.23 -18.40
CA ILE A 316 -14.82 -8.56 -17.93
C ILE A 316 -15.78 -7.40 -18.19
N SER A 317 -15.34 -6.16 -17.94
CA SER A 317 -16.18 -4.98 -18.14
C SER A 317 -16.54 -4.76 -19.62
N GLU A 318 -15.66 -5.15 -20.54
CA GLU A 318 -15.86 -5.01 -21.98
C GLU A 318 -16.75 -6.14 -22.55
N HIS A 319 -16.56 -7.40 -22.11
CA HIS A 319 -17.21 -8.55 -22.70
C HIS A 319 -18.47 -9.02 -21.96
N TYR A 320 -18.62 -8.65 -20.69
CA TYR A 320 -19.78 -9.02 -19.87
C TYR A 320 -20.42 -7.77 -19.26
N SER A 321 -20.07 -7.44 -18.02
CA SER A 321 -20.49 -6.21 -17.37
C SER A 321 -19.53 -5.80 -16.25
N PRO A 322 -19.39 -4.51 -15.96
CA PRO A 322 -18.57 -4.02 -14.84
C PRO A 322 -19.05 -4.54 -13.48
N GLN A 323 -20.37 -4.76 -13.31
CA GLN A 323 -20.95 -5.33 -12.08
C GLN A 323 -20.41 -6.73 -11.78
N PHE A 324 -20.20 -7.56 -12.82
CA PHE A 324 -19.54 -8.85 -12.67
C PHE A 324 -18.11 -8.69 -12.13
N GLY A 325 -17.38 -7.73 -12.67
CA GLY A 325 -16.06 -7.36 -12.15
C GLY A 325 -16.12 -6.96 -10.68
N LEU A 326 -17.03 -6.04 -10.32
CA LEU A 326 -17.20 -5.60 -8.93
C LEU A 326 -17.56 -6.75 -7.99
N GLY A 327 -18.30 -7.76 -8.45
CA GLY A 327 -18.63 -8.97 -7.69
C GLY A 327 -17.42 -9.86 -7.37
N LEU A 328 -16.31 -9.72 -8.07
CA LEU A 328 -15.08 -10.44 -7.75
C LEU A 328 -14.40 -9.90 -6.49
N LEU A 329 -14.57 -8.62 -6.16
CA LEU A 329 -13.92 -8.04 -4.97
C LEU A 329 -14.32 -8.75 -3.67
N PRO A 330 -15.63 -8.91 -3.32
CA PRO A 330 -16.00 -9.67 -2.14
C PRO A 330 -15.55 -11.14 -2.20
N LEU A 331 -15.51 -11.76 -3.38
CA LEU A 331 -14.99 -13.12 -3.54
C LEU A 331 -13.50 -13.20 -3.18
N MET A 332 -12.71 -12.23 -3.60
CA MET A 332 -11.27 -12.16 -3.25
C MET A 332 -11.06 -11.91 -1.77
N LEU A 333 -11.88 -11.06 -1.15
CA LEU A 333 -11.87 -10.85 0.31
C LEU A 333 -12.23 -12.13 1.07
N LEU A 334 -13.20 -12.91 0.59
CA LEU A 334 -13.52 -14.22 1.15
C LEU A 334 -12.33 -15.18 1.06
N CYS A 335 -11.67 -15.24 -0.09
CA CYS A 335 -10.46 -16.06 -0.26
C CYS A 335 -9.36 -15.64 0.73
N GLY A 336 -9.09 -14.33 0.89
CA GLY A 336 -8.16 -13.81 1.87
C GLY A 336 -8.53 -14.22 3.31
N LEU A 337 -9.78 -14.05 3.69
CA LEU A 337 -10.30 -14.46 5.01
C LEU A 337 -10.13 -15.98 5.25
N LEU A 338 -10.41 -16.80 4.26
CA LEU A 338 -10.23 -18.26 4.34
C LEU A 338 -8.76 -18.62 4.52
N ILE A 339 -7.85 -17.99 3.77
CA ILE A 339 -6.40 -18.19 3.88
C ILE A 339 -5.92 -17.85 5.30
N LEU A 340 -6.31 -16.69 5.83
CA LEU A 340 -5.95 -16.27 7.19
C LEU A 340 -6.54 -17.18 8.26
N THR A 341 -7.76 -17.69 8.04
CA THR A 341 -8.44 -18.58 9.00
C THR A 341 -7.84 -19.98 9.01
N LEU A 342 -7.60 -20.56 7.84
CA LEU A 342 -6.97 -21.87 7.71
C LEU A 342 -5.50 -21.83 8.12
N GLY A 343 -4.83 -20.72 7.82
CA GLY A 343 -3.42 -20.48 8.12
C GLY A 343 -3.13 -19.98 9.54
N LYS A 344 -4.14 -19.79 10.40
CA LYS A 344 -3.98 -19.17 11.73
C LYS A 344 -2.86 -19.74 12.59
N LYS A 345 -2.57 -21.04 12.48
CA LYS A 345 -1.46 -21.69 13.20
C LYS A 345 -0.09 -21.18 12.76
N ARG A 346 0.07 -20.75 11.50
CA ARG A 346 1.33 -20.20 10.97
C ARG A 346 1.55 -18.74 11.39
N LEU A 347 0.46 -18.06 11.78
CA LEU A 347 0.47 -16.68 12.24
C LEU A 347 0.29 -16.61 13.79
N ALA A 348 0.45 -17.72 14.50
CA ALA A 348 0.16 -17.79 15.94
C ALA A 348 1.00 -16.80 16.76
N ALA A 349 2.24 -16.51 16.35
CA ALA A 349 3.08 -15.51 16.99
C ALA A 349 2.45 -14.10 17.08
N ALA A 350 1.51 -13.78 16.19
CA ALA A 350 0.78 -12.52 16.26
C ALA A 350 -0.31 -12.48 17.35
N ASN A 351 -0.61 -13.62 18.00
CA ASN A 351 -1.49 -13.66 19.16
C ASN A 351 -0.71 -13.56 20.49
N ASP A 352 0.61 -13.76 20.43
CA ASP A 352 1.50 -13.73 21.62
C ASP A 352 2.10 -12.31 21.83
N VAL A 353 1.62 -11.31 21.10
CA VAL A 353 2.02 -9.91 21.30
C VAL A 353 1.50 -9.42 22.66
N PRO A 354 2.34 -8.79 23.51
CA PRO A 354 1.94 -8.31 24.82
C PRO A 354 0.70 -7.44 24.77
N THR A 355 -0.20 -7.66 25.69
CA THR A 355 -1.40 -6.83 25.84
C THR A 355 -1.01 -5.48 26.47
N GLU A 356 -1.87 -4.48 26.35
CA GLU A 356 -1.67 -3.16 26.97
C GLU A 356 -1.47 -3.27 28.49
N GLU A 357 -2.13 -4.23 29.15
CA GLU A 357 -1.98 -4.47 30.59
C GLU A 357 -0.61 -5.04 30.95
N GLU A 358 -0.09 -5.97 30.15
CA GLU A 358 1.24 -6.55 30.31
C GLU A 358 2.34 -5.50 30.06
N ASP A 359 2.19 -4.66 29.02
CA ASP A 359 3.09 -3.54 28.74
C ASP A 359 3.12 -2.53 29.90
N LEU A 360 1.95 -2.14 30.42
CA LEU A 360 1.84 -1.23 31.56
C LEU A 360 2.45 -1.82 32.83
N GLN A 361 2.30 -3.12 33.06
CA GLN A 361 2.96 -3.80 34.19
C GLN A 361 4.47 -3.85 34.02
N ALA A 362 4.97 -4.13 32.81
CA ALA A 362 6.39 -4.11 32.50
C ALA A 362 7.01 -2.73 32.74
N ILE A 363 6.34 -1.66 32.29
CA ILE A 363 6.77 -0.28 32.52
C ILE A 363 6.81 0.07 34.03
N LYS A 364 5.78 -0.33 34.78
CA LYS A 364 5.73 -0.12 36.23
C LYS A 364 6.84 -0.88 36.96
N ASN A 365 7.16 -2.08 36.53
CA ASN A 365 8.23 -2.88 37.13
C ASN A 365 9.59 -2.21 36.90
N ILE A 366 9.86 -1.71 35.68
CA ILE A 366 11.08 -0.97 35.36
C ILE A 366 11.18 0.33 36.20
N SER A 367 10.08 1.05 36.37
CA SER A 367 10.05 2.29 37.16
C SER A 367 10.21 2.06 38.67
N ASN A 368 10.00 0.85 39.16
CA ASN A 368 10.20 0.48 40.57
C ASN A 368 11.60 -0.09 40.85
N GLU A 369 12.39 -0.39 39.80
CA GLU A 369 13.77 -0.89 39.91
C GLU A 369 14.81 0.24 39.78
N VAL A 370 14.39 1.48 39.44
CA VAL A 370 15.20 2.68 39.34
C VAL A 370 14.92 3.60 40.54
#